data_600de9c7b408d387cf320d8936692c4b
#
_entry.id   600de9c7b408d387cf320d8936692c4b
#
_cell.length_a   1.000
_cell.length_b   1.000
_cell.length_c   1.000
_cell.angle_alpha   90.00
_cell.angle_beta   90.00
_cell.angle_gamma   90.00
#
_symmetry.space_group_name_H-M   'P 1'
#
loop_
_entity.id
_entity.type
_entity.pdbx_description
1 polymer ?
#
loop_
_entity_poly.entity_id
_entity_poly.type
_entity_poly.pdbx_seq_one_letter_code
_entity_poly.pdbx_strand_id
1 'polypeptide(L)'
;MPIAWLDYDLYSRAKKIGFGDSYIANLTNEPLEKILELRKKYPINPVYKIVDTCAGEFEAVTPYYYSTYEEKDDVEVTDGNKVLVIGSGPIRIGQGIEFDYCSVHSVKTLKELGIESIIINNNP
;
A
#
# COMPACT_ATOMS: atom_id res chain seq x y z
N MET A 1 12.76 19.13 -15.62
CA MET A 1 12.76 20.16 -14.56
C MET A 1 13.91 19.87 -13.62
N PRO A 2 14.78 20.79 -13.25
CA PRO A 2 15.86 20.50 -12.31
C PRO A 2 15.30 20.16 -10.93
N ILE A 3 15.94 19.23 -10.21
CA ILE A 3 15.54 18.77 -8.86
C ILE A 3 15.46 19.90 -7.81
N ALA A 4 16.13 21.04 -8.08
CA ALA A 4 16.09 22.21 -7.22
C ALA A 4 14.69 22.81 -6.99
N TRP A 5 13.74 22.48 -7.85
CA TRP A 5 12.34 22.90 -7.74
C TRP A 5 11.45 21.88 -7.01
N LEU A 6 11.98 20.69 -6.72
CA LEU A 6 11.25 19.65 -6.03
C LEU A 6 11.41 19.84 -4.52
N ASP A 7 10.70 20.84 -3.99
CA ASP A 7 10.58 21.04 -2.55
C ASP A 7 9.66 20.01 -1.89
N TYR A 8 9.53 20.09 -0.56
CA TYR A 8 8.67 19.19 0.20
C TYR A 8 7.22 19.21 -0.28
N ASP A 9 6.66 20.40 -0.52
CA ASP A 9 5.24 20.54 -0.84
C ASP A 9 4.91 19.94 -2.21
N LEU A 10 5.74 20.23 -3.21
CA LEU A 10 5.54 19.69 -4.54
C LEU A 10 5.76 18.18 -4.57
N TYR A 11 6.78 17.67 -3.87
CA TYR A 11 7.05 16.24 -3.80
C TYR A 11 5.91 15.50 -3.06
N SER A 12 5.46 16.03 -1.92
CA SER A 12 4.33 15.48 -1.17
C SER A 12 3.05 15.44 -2.00
N ARG A 13 2.73 16.52 -2.71
CA ARG A 13 1.59 16.56 -3.63
C ARG A 13 1.71 15.53 -4.76
N ALA A 14 2.89 15.41 -5.36
CA ALA A 14 3.13 14.41 -6.38
C ALA A 14 2.87 12.99 -5.86
N LYS A 15 3.34 12.67 -4.64
CA LYS A 15 3.09 11.37 -4.01
C LYS A 15 1.60 11.15 -3.73
N LYS A 16 0.90 12.15 -3.19
CA LYS A 16 -0.55 12.09 -2.90
C LYS A 16 -1.41 11.83 -4.13
N ILE A 17 -1.02 12.34 -5.29
CA ILE A 17 -1.73 12.11 -6.56
C ILE A 17 -1.21 10.89 -7.35
N GLY A 18 -0.33 10.07 -6.74
CA GLY A 18 0.05 8.76 -7.25
C GLY A 18 1.32 8.72 -8.10
N PHE A 19 2.12 9.77 -8.16
CA PHE A 19 3.40 9.72 -8.89
C PHE A 19 4.42 8.82 -8.18
N GLY A 20 4.87 7.78 -8.88
CA GLY A 20 5.96 6.91 -8.42
C GLY A 20 7.32 7.62 -8.47
N ASP A 21 8.26 7.18 -7.61
CA ASP A 21 9.60 7.80 -7.55
C ASP A 21 10.36 7.69 -8.88
N SER A 22 10.23 6.56 -9.57
CA SER A 22 10.81 6.36 -10.91
C SER A 22 10.24 7.32 -11.95
N TYR A 23 8.95 7.61 -11.87
CA TYR A 23 8.29 8.54 -12.78
C TYR A 23 8.73 9.99 -12.49
N ILE A 24 8.87 10.35 -11.22
CA ILE A 24 9.41 11.65 -10.80
C ILE A 24 10.85 11.81 -11.28
N ALA A 25 11.70 10.77 -11.15
CA ALA A 25 13.06 10.75 -11.65
C ALA A 25 13.12 11.04 -13.17
N ASN A 26 12.27 10.38 -13.94
CA ASN A 26 12.17 10.62 -15.39
C ASN A 26 11.72 12.05 -15.72
N LEU A 27 10.72 12.58 -15.03
CA LEU A 27 10.23 13.94 -15.27
C LEU A 27 11.26 15.03 -14.92
N THR A 28 12.07 14.78 -13.89
CA THR A 28 13.11 15.70 -13.44
C THR A 28 14.42 15.51 -14.18
N ASN A 29 14.54 14.44 -14.99
CA ASN A 29 15.78 14.02 -15.66
C ASN A 29 16.92 13.81 -14.65
N GLU A 30 16.60 13.23 -13.50
CA GLU A 30 17.54 12.92 -12.42
C GLU A 30 17.60 11.41 -12.16
N PRO A 31 18.73 10.89 -11.67
CA PRO A 31 18.82 9.49 -11.28
C PRO A 31 17.85 9.18 -10.13
N LEU A 32 17.31 7.95 -10.13
CA LEU A 32 16.37 7.48 -9.11
C LEU A 32 16.95 7.62 -7.69
N GLU A 33 18.24 7.39 -7.53
CA GLU A 33 18.96 7.49 -6.27
C GLU A 33 18.79 8.86 -5.61
N LYS A 34 18.84 9.93 -6.40
CA LYS A 34 18.61 11.29 -5.89
C LYS A 34 17.18 11.50 -5.39
N ILE A 35 16.19 10.91 -6.06
CA ILE A 35 14.79 10.99 -5.61
C ILE A 35 14.61 10.19 -4.30
N LEU A 36 15.26 9.04 -4.18
CA LEU A 36 15.24 8.25 -2.95
C LEU A 36 15.95 8.95 -1.78
N GLU A 37 17.04 9.68 -2.05
CA GLU A 37 17.68 10.54 -1.04
C GLU A 37 16.76 11.68 -0.60
N LEU A 38 16.06 12.32 -1.54
CA LEU A 38 15.07 13.35 -1.25
C LEU A 38 13.92 12.80 -0.38
N ARG A 39 13.47 11.57 -0.67
CA ARG A 39 12.46 10.87 0.12
C ARG A 39 12.92 10.60 1.56
N LYS A 40 14.20 10.30 1.76
CA LYS A 40 14.78 10.14 3.10
C LYS A 40 14.89 11.48 3.84
N LYS A 41 15.23 12.54 3.12
CA LYS A 41 15.31 13.91 3.66
C LYS A 41 13.93 14.43 4.07
N TYR A 42 12.93 14.17 3.26
CA TYR A 42 11.53 14.47 3.52
C TYR A 42 10.84 13.13 3.84
N PRO A 43 10.52 12.83 5.10
CA PRO A 43 10.00 11.51 5.50
C PRO A 43 8.57 11.29 4.99
N ILE A 44 8.42 11.29 3.66
CA ILE A 44 7.15 11.05 2.96
C ILE A 44 7.03 9.56 2.71
N ASN A 45 6.42 8.86 3.66
CA ASN A 45 6.14 7.44 3.58
C ASN A 45 4.64 7.19 3.43
N PRO A 46 4.26 6.12 2.73
CA PRO A 46 2.87 5.71 2.73
C PRO A 46 2.44 5.28 4.14
N VAL A 47 1.23 5.60 4.47
CA VAL A 47 0.51 5.13 5.65
C VAL A 47 -0.67 4.28 5.21
N TYR A 48 -1.23 3.51 6.14
CA TYR A 48 -2.37 2.65 5.87
C TYR A 48 -3.56 3.11 6.70
N LYS A 49 -4.65 3.41 6.00
CA LYS A 49 -5.90 3.84 6.61
C LYS A 49 -6.90 2.70 6.59
N ILE A 50 -7.66 2.58 7.65
CA ILE A 50 -8.73 1.58 7.74
C ILE A 50 -9.92 2.00 6.85
N VAL A 51 -10.50 1.02 6.17
CA VAL A 51 -11.77 1.22 5.45
C VAL A 51 -12.89 0.95 6.42
N ASP A 52 -13.70 1.95 6.71
CA ASP A 52 -14.91 1.79 7.51
C ASP A 52 -16.01 1.12 6.68
N THR A 53 -16.07 -0.20 6.78
CA THR A 53 -17.04 -1.03 6.05
C THR A 53 -18.41 -1.07 6.71
N CYS A 54 -18.53 -0.54 7.93
CA CYS A 54 -19.74 -0.63 8.76
C CYS A 54 -20.29 0.75 9.15
N ALA A 55 -19.86 1.83 8.50
CA ALA A 55 -20.27 3.21 8.77
C ALA A 55 -20.17 3.61 10.27
N GLY A 56 -19.19 3.06 10.98
CA GLY A 56 -18.98 3.30 12.42
C GLY A 56 -19.97 2.61 13.35
N GLU A 57 -20.90 1.79 12.84
CA GLU A 57 -21.90 1.11 13.67
C GLU A 57 -21.34 -0.13 14.39
N PHE A 58 -20.40 -0.83 13.75
CA PHE A 58 -19.79 -2.06 14.30
C PHE A 58 -18.31 -2.13 13.99
N GLU A 59 -17.53 -2.80 14.84
CA GLU A 59 -16.16 -3.16 14.51
C GLU A 59 -16.12 -4.20 13.39
N ALA A 60 -15.30 -3.96 12.37
CA ALA A 60 -15.12 -4.91 11.28
C ALA A 60 -14.39 -6.17 11.78
N VAL A 61 -14.95 -7.34 11.53
CA VAL A 61 -14.33 -8.64 11.90
C VAL A 61 -13.02 -8.88 11.15
N THR A 62 -12.92 -8.34 9.94
CA THR A 62 -11.69 -8.37 9.12
C THR A 62 -11.42 -6.95 8.66
N PRO A 63 -10.35 -6.32 9.15
CA PRO A 63 -10.03 -4.95 8.76
C PRO A 63 -9.50 -4.93 7.33
N TYR A 64 -10.00 -3.98 6.54
CA TYR A 64 -9.47 -3.63 5.23
C TYR A 64 -8.72 -2.31 5.32
N TYR A 65 -7.57 -2.25 4.68
CA TYR A 65 -6.74 -1.06 4.66
C TYR A 65 -6.47 -0.62 3.23
N TYR A 66 -6.28 0.68 3.05
CA TYR A 66 -5.75 1.25 1.82
C TYR A 66 -4.50 2.08 2.11
N SER A 67 -3.57 2.08 1.16
CA SER A 67 -2.34 2.85 1.28
C SER A 67 -2.55 4.27 0.74
N THR A 68 -2.09 5.24 1.49
CA THR A 68 -2.17 6.66 1.12
C THR A 68 -0.95 7.43 1.64
N TYR A 69 -0.80 8.69 1.23
CA TYR A 69 0.24 9.59 1.73
C TYR A 69 -0.37 10.66 2.63
N GLU A 70 -0.75 10.26 3.83
CA GLU A 70 -1.32 11.12 4.88
C GLU A 70 -0.39 11.18 6.09
N GLU A 71 -0.81 11.91 7.14
CA GLU A 71 0.05 12.16 8.29
C GLU A 71 0.05 11.03 9.31
N LYS A 72 -1.02 10.23 9.37
CA LYS A 72 -1.21 9.24 10.45
C LYS A 72 -1.55 7.86 9.90
N ASP A 73 -0.88 6.86 10.45
CA ASP A 73 -1.14 5.45 10.21
C ASP A 73 -2.24 4.94 11.16
N ASP A 74 -3.18 4.14 10.66
CA ASP A 74 -4.22 3.50 11.47
C ASP A 74 -3.87 2.04 11.79
N VAL A 75 -2.74 1.51 11.28
CA VAL A 75 -2.33 0.14 11.52
C VAL A 75 -1.66 -0.01 12.87
N GLU A 76 -2.18 -0.92 13.70
CA GLU A 76 -1.49 -1.41 14.89
C GLU A 76 -0.62 -2.61 14.52
N VAL A 77 0.68 -2.48 14.71
CA VAL A 77 1.63 -3.55 14.42
C VAL A 77 1.63 -4.57 15.54
N THR A 78 1.31 -5.81 15.21
CA THR A 78 1.38 -6.95 16.14
C THR A 78 2.77 -7.61 16.11
N ASP A 79 3.20 -8.27 17.20
CA ASP A 79 4.53 -8.90 17.31
C ASP A 79 4.59 -10.37 16.83
N GLY A 80 3.51 -10.90 16.28
CA GLY A 80 3.42 -12.30 15.83
C GLY A 80 4.15 -12.58 14.51
N ASN A 81 4.36 -13.88 14.24
CA ASN A 81 4.81 -14.33 12.91
C ASN A 81 3.75 -14.02 11.86
N LYS A 82 4.14 -13.33 10.81
CA LYS A 82 3.25 -12.89 9.74
C LYS A 82 3.71 -13.41 8.38
N VAL A 83 2.75 -13.77 7.55
CA VAL A 83 2.99 -14.12 6.14
C VAL A 83 2.23 -13.13 5.26
N LEU A 84 2.96 -12.51 4.35
CA LEU A 84 2.40 -11.66 3.31
C LEU A 84 1.98 -12.51 2.11
N VAL A 85 0.69 -12.52 1.82
CA VAL A 85 0.13 -13.17 0.63
C VAL A 85 -0.06 -12.11 -0.45
N ILE A 86 0.61 -12.28 -1.59
CA ILE A 86 0.46 -11.38 -2.72
C ILE A 86 -0.69 -11.91 -3.59
N GLY A 87 -1.74 -11.12 -3.70
CA GLY A 87 -2.89 -11.42 -4.56
C GLY A 87 -2.57 -11.32 -6.05
N SER A 88 -3.51 -11.72 -6.88
CA SER A 88 -3.34 -11.81 -8.35
C SER A 88 -3.29 -10.46 -9.06
N GLY A 89 -3.56 -9.37 -8.35
CA GLY A 89 -3.67 -8.04 -8.95
C GLY A 89 -5.00 -7.82 -9.70
N PRO A 90 -5.06 -6.85 -10.61
CA PRO A 90 -6.26 -6.55 -11.38
C PRO A 90 -6.67 -7.75 -12.24
N ILE A 91 -7.94 -8.13 -12.13
CA ILE A 91 -8.53 -9.25 -12.86
C ILE A 91 -9.70 -8.76 -13.72
N ARG A 92 -9.97 -9.48 -14.80
CA ARG A 92 -11.14 -9.19 -15.64
C ARG A 92 -12.42 -9.69 -14.97
N ILE A 93 -13.54 -9.08 -15.31
CA ILE A 93 -14.86 -9.54 -14.88
C ILE A 93 -15.03 -11.02 -15.24
N GLY A 94 -15.42 -11.84 -14.27
CA GLY A 94 -15.61 -13.29 -14.41
C GLY A 94 -14.39 -14.16 -14.07
N GLN A 95 -13.22 -13.57 -13.83
CA GLN A 95 -12.00 -14.31 -13.48
C GLN A 95 -11.69 -14.35 -11.96
N GLY A 96 -12.49 -13.69 -11.13
CA GLY A 96 -12.22 -13.56 -9.69
C GLY A 96 -12.10 -14.89 -8.96
N ILE A 97 -12.96 -15.85 -9.26
CA ILE A 97 -12.97 -17.16 -8.61
C ILE A 97 -11.68 -17.94 -8.91
N GLU A 98 -11.17 -17.87 -10.13
CA GLU A 98 -9.97 -18.61 -10.53
C GLU A 98 -8.69 -18.04 -9.93
N PHE A 99 -8.55 -16.72 -9.94
CA PHE A 99 -7.31 -16.05 -9.54
C PHE A 99 -7.21 -15.77 -8.03
N ASP A 100 -8.33 -15.51 -7.36
CA ASP A 100 -8.33 -15.26 -5.92
C ASP A 100 -8.42 -16.53 -5.08
N TYR A 101 -8.83 -17.65 -5.68
CA TYR A 101 -9.00 -18.92 -4.97
C TYR A 101 -7.74 -19.36 -4.22
N CYS A 102 -6.60 -19.37 -4.89
CA CYS A 102 -5.33 -19.77 -4.26
C CYS A 102 -4.92 -18.84 -3.12
N SER A 103 -5.12 -17.53 -3.29
CA SER A 103 -4.79 -16.53 -2.26
C SER A 103 -5.68 -16.71 -1.02
N VAL A 104 -6.98 -16.91 -1.22
CA VAL A 104 -7.95 -17.14 -0.14
C VAL A 104 -7.66 -18.45 0.61
N HIS A 105 -7.35 -19.53 -0.11
CA HIS A 105 -6.96 -20.79 0.51
C HIS A 105 -5.65 -20.69 1.29
N SER A 106 -4.67 -19.97 0.79
CA SER A 106 -3.42 -19.71 1.50
C SER A 106 -3.67 -19.00 2.83
N VAL A 107 -4.49 -17.94 2.83
CA VAL A 107 -4.86 -17.20 4.03
C VAL A 107 -5.59 -18.12 5.04
N LYS A 108 -6.52 -18.95 4.56
CA LYS A 108 -7.25 -19.89 5.41
C LYS A 108 -6.33 -20.90 6.08
N THR A 109 -5.42 -21.50 5.30
CA THR A 109 -4.44 -22.47 5.83
C THR A 109 -3.50 -21.82 6.85
N LEU A 110 -3.02 -20.60 6.60
CA LEU A 110 -2.20 -19.86 7.54
C LEU A 110 -2.93 -19.61 8.85
N LYS A 111 -4.20 -19.24 8.80
CA LYS A 111 -5.05 -19.04 9.97
C LYS A 111 -5.22 -20.35 10.77
N GLU A 112 -5.43 -21.50 10.11
CA GLU A 112 -5.52 -22.81 10.74
C GLU A 112 -4.20 -23.21 11.44
N LEU A 113 -3.05 -22.73 10.93
CA LEU A 113 -1.72 -22.92 11.53
C LEU A 113 -1.40 -21.89 12.63
N GLY A 114 -2.31 -20.98 12.96
CA GLY A 114 -2.10 -19.94 13.96
C GLY A 114 -1.12 -18.85 13.51
N ILE A 115 -0.91 -18.69 12.19
CA ILE A 115 -0.04 -17.67 11.60
C ILE A 115 -0.90 -16.50 11.14
N GLU A 116 -0.52 -15.28 11.53
CA GLU A 116 -1.16 -14.06 11.05
C GLU A 116 -0.85 -13.87 9.56
N SER A 117 -1.86 -13.56 8.77
CA SER A 117 -1.69 -13.35 7.33
C SER A 117 -2.16 -11.95 6.93
N ILE A 118 -1.38 -11.34 6.06
CA ILE A 118 -1.69 -10.06 5.43
C ILE A 118 -1.82 -10.32 3.94
N ILE A 119 -2.95 -9.98 3.35
CA ILE A 119 -3.12 -10.10 1.90
C ILE A 119 -3.00 -8.72 1.25
N ILE A 120 -2.17 -8.63 0.21
CA ILE A 120 -2.10 -7.45 -0.65
C ILE A 120 -2.77 -7.80 -1.97
N ASN A 121 -3.81 -7.05 -2.28
CA ASN A 121 -4.46 -7.10 -3.57
C ASN A 121 -4.57 -5.68 -4.12
N ASN A 122 -4.13 -5.48 -5.35
CA ASN A 122 -4.21 -4.18 -6.03
C ASN A 122 -5.32 -4.18 -7.09
N ASN A 123 -6.37 -4.93 -6.85
CA ASN A 123 -7.58 -4.88 -7.65
C ASN A 123 -8.32 -3.57 -7.33
N PRO A 124 -8.47 -2.65 -8.30
CA PRO A 124 -9.15 -1.38 -8.08
C PRO A 124 -10.65 -1.57 -7.87
#